data_6d2304e1e94d5e6ae5f38e29534d98f1
#
_entry.id   6d2304e1e94d5e6ae5f38e29534d98f1
#
_cell.length_a   1.000
_cell.length_b   1.000
_cell.length_c   1.000
_cell.angle_alpha   90.00
_cell.angle_beta   90.00
_cell.angle_gamma   90.00
#
_symmetry.space_group_name_H-M   'P 1'
#
loop_
_entity.id
_entity.type
_entity.pdbx_description
1 polymer ?
#
loop_
_entity_poly.entity_id
_entity_poly.type
_entity_poly.pdbx_seq_one_letter_code
_entity_poly.pdbx_strand_id
1 'polypeptide(L)'
;ASGGSGTIAVLDCDRFKQVNDTLGHAAGDRALRAIAGGIRAHTREADTAARWGGDEFVIYFADLDPDAAGQVLVRIRDALHQQPAALIDDRPLGFSFGLARLGGAQGHRDSNSAFDAADRDLYRAKQACRGAIPA
;
A
#
# COMPACT_ATOMS: atom_id res chain seq x y z
N ALA A 1 23.58 -0.69 -1.03
CA ALA A 1 24.07 -0.13 -2.26
C ALA A 1 24.45 1.33 -2.08
N SER A 2 25.59 1.68 -2.55
CA SER A 2 26.01 3.05 -2.50
C SER A 2 25.06 3.89 -3.34
N GLY A 3 24.63 5.01 -2.79
CA GLY A 3 23.70 5.87 -3.45
C GLY A 3 22.25 5.59 -3.15
N GLY A 4 21.96 4.52 -2.45
CA GLY A 4 20.64 4.27 -1.89
C GLY A 4 19.49 4.46 -2.86
N SER A 5 19.30 3.55 -3.79
CA SER A 5 18.09 3.56 -4.60
C SER A 5 17.06 2.58 -4.04
N GLY A 6 15.79 2.85 -4.33
CA GLY A 6 14.71 1.99 -3.88
C GLY A 6 13.39 2.49 -4.44
N THR A 7 12.30 2.05 -3.83
CA THR A 7 10.96 2.43 -4.28
C THR A 7 10.13 2.85 -3.07
N ILE A 8 9.45 3.99 -3.20
CA ILE A 8 8.44 4.41 -2.24
C ILE A 8 7.09 3.88 -2.71
N ALA A 9 6.35 3.26 -1.80
CA ALA A 9 4.99 2.82 -2.01
C ALA A 9 4.06 3.58 -1.07
N VAL A 10 2.95 4.06 -1.61
CA VAL A 10 1.87 4.65 -0.82
C VAL A 10 0.67 3.71 -0.96
N LEU A 11 0.13 3.26 0.16
CA LEU A 11 -0.99 2.33 0.20
C LEU A 11 -2.18 2.97 0.90
N ASP A 12 -3.37 2.61 0.45
CA ASP A 12 -4.61 3.11 1.03
C ASP A 12 -5.60 1.95 1.14
N CYS A 13 -6.18 1.78 2.32
CA CYS A 13 -7.16 0.72 2.57
C CYS A 13 -8.42 0.98 1.74
N ASP A 14 -8.79 0.02 0.91
CA ASP A 14 -9.96 0.15 0.05
C ASP A 14 -11.23 0.18 0.88
N ARG A 15 -12.09 1.13 0.57
CA ARG A 15 -13.40 1.28 1.19
C ARG A 15 -13.34 1.50 2.72
N PHE A 16 -12.25 2.09 3.21
CA PHE A 16 -12.06 2.26 4.65
C PHE A 16 -13.18 3.08 5.29
N LYS A 17 -13.54 4.20 4.65
CA LYS A 17 -14.65 5.03 5.15
C LYS A 17 -15.95 4.24 5.21
N GLN A 18 -16.22 3.46 4.17
CA GLN A 18 -17.42 2.62 4.10
C GLN A 18 -17.43 1.57 5.22
N VAL A 19 -16.28 0.97 5.49
CA VAL A 19 -16.14 0.01 6.58
C VAL A 19 -16.47 0.67 7.92
N ASN A 20 -15.89 1.83 8.19
CA ASN A 20 -16.16 2.57 9.41
C ASN A 20 -17.64 2.96 9.53
N ASP A 21 -18.21 3.49 8.46
CA ASP A 21 -19.59 3.98 8.49
C ASP A 21 -20.62 2.85 8.63
N THR A 22 -20.33 1.69 8.05
CA THR A 22 -21.25 0.55 8.02
C THR A 22 -21.05 -0.41 9.17
N LEU A 23 -19.79 -0.70 9.52
CA LEU A 23 -19.44 -1.74 10.47
C LEU A 23 -18.81 -1.20 11.76
N GLY A 24 -18.57 0.10 11.82
CA GLY A 24 -18.02 0.77 12.99
C GLY A 24 -16.50 0.86 12.99
N HIS A 25 -15.98 1.69 13.89
CA HIS A 25 -14.54 1.96 13.98
C HIS A 25 -13.73 0.74 14.39
N ALA A 26 -14.31 -0.17 15.16
CA ALA A 26 -13.61 -1.40 15.54
C ALA A 26 -13.30 -2.26 14.32
N ALA A 27 -14.21 -2.31 13.34
CA ALA A 27 -13.97 -3.03 12.10
C ALA A 27 -12.88 -2.35 11.26
N GLY A 28 -12.89 -1.01 11.21
CA GLY A 28 -11.84 -0.24 10.54
C GLY A 28 -10.48 -0.49 11.17
N ASP A 29 -10.40 -0.51 12.50
CA ASP A 29 -9.16 -0.81 13.21
C ASP A 29 -8.65 -2.21 12.89
N ARG A 30 -9.53 -3.20 12.85
CA ARG A 30 -9.14 -4.57 12.46
C ARG A 30 -8.57 -4.61 11.04
N ALA A 31 -9.19 -3.87 10.12
CA ALA A 31 -8.71 -3.79 8.74
C ALA A 31 -7.30 -3.22 8.68
N LEU A 32 -7.06 -2.11 9.37
CA LEU A 32 -5.75 -1.48 9.40
C LEU A 32 -4.69 -2.37 10.05
N ARG A 33 -5.05 -3.06 11.13
CA ARG A 33 -4.13 -4.01 11.79
C ARG A 33 -3.78 -5.18 10.89
N ALA A 34 -4.74 -5.68 10.13
CA ALA A 34 -4.49 -6.76 9.18
C ALA A 34 -3.51 -6.33 8.10
N ILE A 35 -3.70 -5.13 7.54
CA ILE A 35 -2.78 -4.58 6.54
C ILE A 35 -1.39 -4.40 7.14
N ALA A 36 -1.30 -3.80 8.32
CA ALA A 36 -0.01 -3.59 9.00
C ALA A 36 0.70 -4.92 9.27
N GLY A 37 -0.04 -5.94 9.68
CA GLY A 37 0.51 -7.28 9.89
C GLY A 37 1.06 -7.89 8.62
N GLY A 38 0.33 -7.74 7.51
CA GLY A 38 0.78 -8.21 6.21
C GLY A 38 2.05 -7.49 5.75
N ILE A 39 2.11 -6.19 5.96
CA ILE A 39 3.31 -5.40 5.64
C ILE A 39 4.51 -5.93 6.44
N ARG A 40 4.35 -6.08 7.75
CA ARG A 40 5.45 -6.58 8.60
C ARG A 40 5.91 -7.98 8.18
N ALA A 41 4.98 -8.83 7.79
CA ALA A 41 5.31 -10.21 7.42
C ALA A 41 6.07 -10.31 6.11
N HIS A 42 5.98 -9.30 5.25
CA HIS A 42 6.53 -9.35 3.90
C HIS A 42 7.63 -8.31 3.64
N THR A 43 7.95 -7.46 4.62
CA THR A 43 9.03 -6.49 4.48
C THR A 43 10.28 -7.00 5.18
N ARG A 44 11.44 -6.56 4.65
CA ARG A 44 12.76 -6.94 5.17
C ARG A 44 13.21 -5.91 6.21
N GLU A 45 14.25 -6.25 6.95
CA GLU A 45 14.86 -5.32 7.90
C GLU A 45 15.32 -4.03 7.24
N ALA A 46 15.79 -4.11 5.98
CA ALA A 46 16.24 -2.96 5.23
C ALA A 46 15.08 -2.04 4.78
N ASP A 47 13.86 -2.54 4.82
CA ASP A 47 12.69 -1.77 4.41
C ASP A 47 12.14 -0.97 5.59
N THR A 48 11.52 0.17 5.29
CA THR A 48 10.91 1.01 6.32
C THR A 48 9.44 1.20 6.00
N ALA A 49 8.59 0.95 6.99
CA ALA A 49 7.15 1.12 6.82
C ALA A 49 6.59 1.98 7.94
N ALA A 50 5.62 2.83 7.61
CA ALA A 50 4.97 3.69 8.56
C ALA A 50 3.50 3.88 8.20
N ARG A 51 2.66 4.07 9.20
CA ARG A 51 1.29 4.52 8.98
C ARG A 51 1.34 6.04 8.86
N TRP A 52 0.94 6.53 7.69
CA TRP A 52 1.06 7.96 7.38
C TRP A 52 -0.16 8.76 7.79
N GLY A 53 -1.32 8.25 7.51
CA GLY A 53 -2.58 8.91 7.85
C GLY A 53 -3.56 7.90 8.44
N GLY A 54 -4.84 8.26 8.47
CA GLY A 54 -5.88 7.42 9.05
C GLY A 54 -5.92 6.01 8.44
N ASP A 55 -5.87 5.95 7.11
CA ASP A 55 -5.97 4.69 6.35
C ASP A 55 -4.82 4.53 5.35
N GLU A 56 -3.75 5.31 5.51
CA GLU A 56 -2.61 5.31 4.59
C GLU A 56 -1.37 4.74 5.24
N PHE A 57 -0.63 3.96 4.43
CA PHE A 57 0.69 3.44 4.80
C PHE A 57 1.69 3.85 3.75
N VAL A 58 2.92 4.09 4.18
CA VAL A 58 4.06 4.38 3.29
C VAL A 58 5.14 3.36 3.57
N ILE A 59 5.69 2.78 2.52
CA ILE A 59 6.79 1.82 2.62
C ILE A 59 7.92 2.29 1.72
N TYR A 60 9.13 2.29 2.26
CA TYR A 60 10.34 2.43 1.45
C TYR A 60 10.98 1.05 1.31
N PHE A 61 11.04 0.55 0.08
CA PHE A 61 11.69 -0.72 -0.25
C PHE A 61 13.11 -0.44 -0.70
N ALA A 62 14.08 -0.76 0.14
CA ALA A 62 15.50 -0.53 -0.18
C ALA A 62 15.94 -1.48 -1.30
N ASP A 63 16.61 -0.92 -2.30
CA ASP A 63 17.23 -1.68 -3.39
C ASP A 63 16.26 -2.47 -4.28
N LEU A 64 14.96 -2.17 -4.21
CA LEU A 64 13.98 -2.75 -5.13
C LEU A 64 13.53 -1.71 -6.13
N ASP A 65 13.39 -2.13 -7.38
CA ASP A 65 12.74 -1.29 -8.39
C ASP A 65 11.22 -1.34 -8.23
N PRO A 66 10.47 -0.47 -8.92
CA PRO A 66 9.00 -0.46 -8.77
C PRO A 66 8.34 -1.79 -9.13
N ASP A 67 8.83 -2.51 -10.12
CA ASP A 67 8.26 -3.81 -10.50
C ASP A 67 8.40 -4.81 -9.35
N ALA A 68 9.57 -4.90 -8.76
CA ALA A 68 9.82 -5.82 -7.65
C ALA A 68 9.00 -5.41 -6.41
N ALA A 69 8.95 -4.12 -6.12
CA ALA A 69 8.15 -3.60 -5.00
C ALA A 69 6.66 -3.91 -5.21
N GLY A 70 6.17 -3.72 -6.43
CA GLY A 70 4.79 -4.03 -6.77
C GLY A 70 4.46 -5.50 -6.56
N GLN A 71 5.39 -6.40 -6.89
CA GLN A 71 5.19 -7.83 -6.66
C GLN A 71 5.08 -8.16 -5.17
N VAL A 72 5.86 -7.50 -4.33
CA VAL A 72 5.74 -7.66 -2.87
C VAL A 72 4.34 -7.24 -2.41
N LEU A 73 3.87 -6.10 -2.89
CA LEU A 73 2.56 -5.58 -2.50
C LEU A 73 1.43 -6.49 -2.97
N VAL A 74 1.53 -7.05 -4.16
CA VAL A 74 0.55 -8.01 -4.66
C VAL A 74 0.53 -9.25 -3.76
N ARG A 75 1.70 -9.74 -3.34
CA ARG A 75 1.76 -10.88 -2.41
C ARG A 75 1.12 -10.57 -1.07
N ILE A 76 1.33 -9.35 -0.55
CA ILE A 76 0.67 -8.92 0.69
C ILE A 76 -0.84 -8.94 0.51
N ARG A 77 -1.33 -8.37 -0.59
CA ARG A 77 -2.77 -8.31 -0.88
C ARG A 77 -3.36 -9.71 -1.01
N ASP A 78 -2.69 -10.60 -1.72
CA ASP A 78 -3.17 -11.96 -1.90
C ASP A 78 -3.21 -12.73 -0.57
N ALA A 79 -2.20 -12.52 0.27
CA ALA A 79 -2.17 -13.13 1.60
C ALA A 79 -3.33 -12.64 2.47
N LEU A 80 -3.66 -11.34 2.38
CA LEU A 80 -4.81 -10.77 3.10
C LEU A 80 -6.11 -11.40 2.63
N HIS A 81 -6.27 -11.62 1.34
CA HIS A 81 -7.48 -12.21 0.77
C HIS A 81 -7.73 -13.63 1.26
N GLN A 82 -6.69 -14.32 1.72
CA GLN A 82 -6.81 -15.70 2.19
C GLN A 82 -7.03 -15.80 3.69
N GLN A 83 -7.01 -14.69 4.40
CA GLN A 83 -7.21 -14.68 5.86
C GLN A 83 -8.69 -14.50 6.18
N PRO A 84 -9.35 -15.49 6.82
CA PRO A 84 -10.76 -15.32 7.20
C PRO A 84 -10.97 -14.12 8.12
N ALA A 85 -10.01 -13.84 9.00
CA ALA A 85 -10.09 -12.69 9.93
C ALA A 85 -10.01 -11.35 9.22
N ALA A 86 -9.55 -11.32 7.97
CA ALA A 86 -9.47 -10.08 7.18
C ALA A 86 -10.69 -9.88 6.30
N LEU A 87 -11.71 -10.72 6.42
CA LEU A 87 -12.97 -10.51 5.70
C LEU A 87 -13.75 -9.38 6.37
N ILE A 88 -14.18 -8.43 5.57
CA ILE A 88 -15.01 -7.33 6.01
C ILE A 88 -16.32 -7.43 5.24
N ASP A 89 -17.42 -7.69 5.95
CA ASP A 89 -18.75 -7.83 5.36
C ASP A 89 -18.74 -8.89 4.23
N ASP A 90 -18.13 -10.06 4.51
CA ASP A 90 -17.96 -11.17 3.59
C ASP A 90 -17.15 -10.85 2.33
N ARG A 91 -16.41 -9.75 2.35
CA ARG A 91 -15.54 -9.36 1.23
C ARG A 91 -14.09 -9.37 1.70
N PRO A 92 -13.17 -9.82 0.83
CA PRO A 92 -11.76 -9.76 1.18
C PRO A 92 -11.32 -8.32 1.41
N LEU A 93 -10.51 -8.13 2.44
CA LEU A 93 -9.87 -6.85 2.68
C LEU A 93 -8.83 -6.59 1.59
N GLY A 94 -8.83 -5.39 1.05
CA GLY A 94 -7.86 -5.00 0.04
C GLY A 94 -7.31 -3.61 0.27
N PHE A 95 -6.31 -3.29 -0.53
CA PHE A 95 -5.76 -1.94 -0.57
C PHE A 95 -5.32 -1.63 -1.99
N SER A 96 -5.28 -0.35 -2.29
CA SER A 96 -4.70 0.17 -3.54
C SER A 96 -3.35 0.77 -3.22
N PHE A 97 -2.45 0.82 -4.20
CA PHE A 97 -1.12 1.36 -3.97
C PHE A 97 -0.60 2.10 -5.20
N GLY A 98 0.34 2.99 -4.95
CA GLY A 98 1.10 3.68 -5.98
C GLY A 98 2.57 3.58 -5.66
N LEU A 99 3.40 3.64 -6.67
CA LEU A 99 4.84 3.45 -6.58
C LEU A 99 5.60 4.58 -7.25
N ALA A 100 6.78 4.89 -6.71
CA ALA A 100 7.72 5.80 -7.35
C ALA A 100 9.14 5.42 -6.96
N ARG A 101 10.05 5.46 -7.93
CA ARG A 101 11.46 5.18 -7.67
C ARG A 101 12.09 6.35 -6.94
N LEU A 102 12.87 6.06 -5.91
CA LEU A 102 13.66 7.04 -5.18
C LEU A 102 15.13 6.71 -5.34
N GLY A 103 15.91 7.70 -5.76
CA GLY A 103 17.34 7.53 -5.96
C GLY A 103 17.68 6.87 -7.27
N GLY A 104 18.98 6.66 -7.50
CA GLY A 104 19.46 6.11 -8.76
C GLY A 104 19.39 7.13 -9.90
N ALA A 105 19.78 6.70 -11.09
CA ALA A 105 19.87 7.59 -12.26
C ALA A 105 18.50 8.04 -12.76
N GLN A 106 17.47 7.24 -12.56
CA GLN A 106 16.13 7.49 -13.10
C GLN A 106 15.08 7.77 -12.02
N GLY A 107 15.48 7.77 -10.77
CA GLY A 107 14.57 7.98 -9.66
C GLY A 107 14.48 9.43 -9.24
N HIS A 108 13.50 9.72 -8.42
CA HIS A 108 13.37 11.02 -7.76
C HIS A 108 14.54 11.26 -6.82
N ARG A 109 15.00 12.49 -6.71
CA ARG A 109 16.16 12.82 -5.90
C ARG A 109 15.86 12.90 -4.43
N ASP A 110 14.65 13.29 -4.08
CA ASP A 110 14.25 13.43 -2.68
C ASP A 110 12.95 12.68 -2.42
N SER A 111 12.73 12.42 -1.12
CA SER A 111 11.58 11.64 -0.68
C SER A 111 10.25 12.36 -0.92
N ASN A 112 10.24 13.70 -0.85
CA ASN A 112 9.01 14.45 -1.08
C ASN A 112 8.53 14.30 -2.52
N SER A 113 9.43 14.43 -3.49
CA SER A 113 9.10 14.24 -4.90
C SER A 113 8.64 12.82 -5.19
N ALA A 114 9.32 11.83 -4.61
CA ALA A 114 8.95 10.42 -4.78
C ALA A 114 7.60 10.14 -4.14
N PHE A 115 7.35 10.67 -2.95
CA PHE A 115 6.06 10.51 -2.28
C PHE A 115 4.93 11.09 -3.12
N ASP A 116 5.10 12.30 -3.65
CA ASP A 116 4.08 12.95 -4.47
C ASP A 116 3.80 12.14 -5.73
N ALA A 117 4.84 11.59 -6.36
CA ALA A 117 4.68 10.75 -7.54
C ALA A 117 3.96 9.44 -7.22
N ALA A 118 4.30 8.81 -6.10
CA ALA A 118 3.63 7.60 -5.65
C ALA A 118 2.16 7.86 -5.31
N ASP A 119 1.88 9.00 -4.68
CA ASP A 119 0.52 9.39 -4.34
C ASP A 119 -0.33 9.62 -5.61
N ARG A 120 0.25 10.26 -6.62
CA ARG A 120 -0.44 10.41 -7.91
C ARG A 120 -0.68 9.08 -8.59
N ASP A 121 0.28 8.16 -8.48
CA ASP A 121 0.15 6.81 -9.03
C ASP A 121 -0.98 6.04 -8.33
N LEU A 122 -1.06 6.18 -7.01
CA LEU A 122 -2.16 5.62 -6.22
C LEU A 122 -3.51 6.17 -6.69
N TYR A 123 -3.59 7.47 -6.90
CA TYR A 123 -4.82 8.10 -7.38
C TYR A 123 -5.24 7.51 -8.73
N ARG A 124 -4.29 7.35 -9.66
CA ARG A 124 -4.56 6.74 -10.96
C ARG A 124 -5.03 5.29 -10.82
N ALA A 125 -4.41 4.53 -9.91
CA ALA A 125 -4.80 3.15 -9.64
C ALA A 125 -6.26 3.08 -9.14
N LYS A 126 -6.64 3.98 -8.25
CA LYS A 126 -8.01 4.06 -7.75
C LYS A 126 -9.00 4.44 -8.85
N GLN A 127 -8.65 5.37 -9.72
CA GLN A 127 -9.50 5.76 -10.83
C GLN A 127 -9.68 4.61 -11.82
N ALA A 128 -8.63 3.88 -12.13
CA ALA A 128 -8.70 2.72 -13.01
C ALA A 128 -9.62 1.65 -12.42
N CYS A 129 -9.50 1.41 -11.11
CA CYS A 129 -10.35 0.44 -10.42
C CYS A 129 -11.83 0.84 -10.49
N ARG A 130 -12.14 2.13 -10.25
CA ARG A 130 -13.51 2.63 -10.36
C ARG A 130 -14.06 2.50 -11.78
N GLY A 131 -13.23 2.81 -12.78
CA GLY A 131 -13.62 2.68 -14.17
C GLY A 131 -13.83 1.24 -14.62
N ALA A 132 -13.16 0.30 -13.97
CA ALA A 132 -13.26 -1.12 -14.30
C ALA A 132 -14.45 -1.81 -13.65
N ILE A 133 -15.06 -1.19 -12.64
CA ILE A 133 -16.23 -1.76 -11.95
C ILE A 133 -17.48 -1.28 -12.66
N PRO A 134 -18.29 -2.19 -13.24
CA PRO A 134 -19.55 -1.78 -13.84
C PRO A 134 -20.43 -1.11 -12.79
N ALA A 135 -21.05 -0.04 -13.18
CA ALA A 135 -21.94 0.69 -12.30
C ALA A 135 -23.13 -0.17 -11.90
#